data_f1591822d80a751e4cc9d331d409b962
#
_entry.id   f1591822d80a751e4cc9d331d409b962
#
_cell.length_a   1.000
_cell.length_b   1.000
_cell.length_c   1.000
_cell.angle_alpha   90.00
_cell.angle_beta   90.00
_cell.angle_gamma   90.00
#
_symmetry.space_group_name_H-M   'P 1'
#
loop_
_entity.id
_entity.type
_entity.pdbx_description
1 polymer ?
#
loop_
_entity_poly.entity_id
_entity_poly.type
_entity_poly.pdbx_seq_one_letter_code
_entity_poly.pdbx_strand_id
1 'polypeptide(L)'
;MRIFFFIFFIFISINEVLANNNPIPGPRDCFWARGPFSSDPYINVAYPDSNVYYWAAAFSMPEGSTLEIEGEYPRSRYMSFFSYNERGKPIGSLTDYQIQSEATNPFIPGNQRSNFIRSYSINVLNENPTTSQNNDNYLYTPEYRKRQQLIVYRIYLPDQNNDITGGAKLPQPVLTLS
;
A
#
# COMPACT_ATOMS: atom_id res chain seq x y z
N MET A 1 68.89 20.89 -31.88
CA MET A 1 67.97 21.48 -30.96
C MET A 1 66.64 20.77 -31.14
N ARG A 2 66.38 19.78 -30.26
CA ARG A 2 65.20 18.93 -30.34
C ARG A 2 64.14 19.50 -29.40
N ILE A 3 63.01 19.98 -29.95
CA ILE A 3 61.89 20.52 -29.20
C ILE A 3 61.01 19.32 -28.84
N PHE A 4 60.94 19.01 -27.54
CA PHE A 4 59.98 18.04 -26.99
C PHE A 4 58.65 18.72 -26.78
N PHE A 5 57.63 18.34 -27.56
CA PHE A 5 56.24 18.69 -27.30
C PHE A 5 55.69 17.81 -26.18
N PHE A 6 55.48 18.38 -25.01
CA PHE A 6 54.72 17.75 -23.94
C PHE A 6 53.22 17.91 -24.23
N ILE A 7 52.57 16.84 -24.65
CA ILE A 7 51.11 16.81 -24.74
C ILE A 7 50.57 16.56 -23.35
N PHE A 8 50.00 17.62 -22.77
CA PHE A 8 49.32 17.54 -21.48
C PHE A 8 47.89 16.98 -21.71
N PHE A 9 47.68 15.69 -21.44
CA PHE A 9 46.35 15.11 -21.42
C PHE A 9 45.62 15.59 -20.18
N ILE A 10 44.71 16.58 -20.35
CA ILE A 10 43.76 16.96 -19.33
C ILE A 10 42.70 15.87 -19.28
N PHE A 11 42.77 14.98 -18.27
CA PHE A 11 41.68 14.10 -17.90
C PHE A 11 40.57 14.98 -17.29
N ILE A 12 39.59 15.36 -18.08
CA ILE A 12 38.34 15.90 -17.60
C ILE A 12 37.61 14.71 -17.00
N SER A 13 37.67 14.57 -15.68
CA SER A 13 36.80 13.69 -14.93
C SER A 13 35.38 14.22 -15.08
N ILE A 14 34.64 13.67 -16.01
CA ILE A 14 33.18 13.85 -16.07
C ILE A 14 32.66 13.11 -14.83
N ASN A 15 32.51 13.84 -13.73
CA ASN A 15 31.65 13.39 -12.66
C ASN A 15 30.23 13.36 -13.25
N GLU A 16 29.81 12.20 -13.72
CA GLU A 16 28.40 11.96 -13.92
C GLU A 16 27.75 12.18 -12.55
N VAL A 17 27.10 13.30 -12.41
CA VAL A 17 26.10 13.50 -11.39
C VAL A 17 25.02 12.47 -11.74
N LEU A 18 25.18 11.26 -11.20
CA LEU A 18 24.12 10.28 -11.15
C LEU A 18 22.99 11.02 -10.42
N ALA A 19 22.05 11.53 -11.21
CA ALA A 19 20.76 11.93 -10.67
C ALA A 19 20.32 10.75 -9.81
N ASN A 20 20.24 10.99 -8.53
CA ASN A 20 19.87 9.97 -7.57
C ASN A 20 18.38 9.69 -7.80
N ASN A 21 18.08 8.96 -8.87
CA ASN A 21 16.79 8.37 -9.15
C ASN A 21 16.63 7.25 -8.14
N ASN A 22 16.54 7.62 -6.85
CA ASN A 22 16.03 6.69 -5.88
C ASN A 22 14.62 6.34 -6.32
N PRO A 23 14.42 5.16 -6.92
CA PRO A 23 13.07 4.76 -7.24
C PRO A 23 12.29 4.82 -5.93
N ILE A 24 11.07 5.31 -5.98
CA ILE A 24 10.20 5.29 -4.80
C ILE A 24 10.25 3.87 -4.26
N PRO A 25 10.76 3.64 -3.03
CA PRO A 25 11.06 2.31 -2.55
C PRO A 25 9.77 1.50 -2.41
N GLY A 26 9.82 0.26 -2.87
CA GLY A 26 8.80 -0.74 -2.64
C GLY A 26 7.85 -1.01 -3.81
N PRO A 27 7.05 -2.07 -3.67
CA PRO A 27 6.16 -2.52 -4.72
C PRO A 27 5.01 -1.54 -4.95
N ARG A 28 4.68 -1.37 -6.23
CA ARG A 28 3.49 -0.67 -6.71
C ARG A 28 2.88 -1.47 -7.85
N ASP A 29 1.59 -1.31 -8.05
CA ASP A 29 0.89 -1.86 -9.20
C ASP A 29 -0.13 -0.85 -9.76
N CYS A 30 -0.91 -1.25 -10.75
CA CYS A 30 -1.89 -0.35 -11.37
C CYS A 30 -2.97 0.11 -10.40
N PHE A 31 -3.39 -0.72 -9.46
CA PHE A 31 -4.39 -0.36 -8.47
C PHE A 31 -3.79 0.48 -7.34
N TRP A 32 -2.72 0.01 -6.72
CA TRP A 32 -1.98 0.73 -5.70
C TRP A 32 -0.96 1.69 -6.32
N ALA A 33 -1.47 2.59 -7.15
CA ALA A 33 -0.64 3.44 -8.00
C ALA A 33 0.15 4.50 -7.22
N ARG A 34 -0.23 4.79 -5.98
CA ARG A 34 0.41 5.78 -5.13
C ARG A 34 0.99 5.13 -3.88
N GLY A 35 2.23 5.43 -3.60
CA GLY A 35 3.00 4.87 -2.49
C GLY A 35 4.18 4.01 -2.98
N PRO A 36 4.92 3.38 -2.06
CA PRO A 36 4.70 3.50 -0.61
C PRO A 36 5.05 4.90 -0.10
N PHE A 37 4.17 5.46 0.71
CA PHE A 37 4.48 6.64 1.50
C PHE A 37 5.00 6.19 2.87
N SER A 38 6.07 6.80 3.33
CA SER A 38 6.68 6.55 4.64
C SER A 38 7.26 7.84 5.18
N SER A 39 7.92 7.79 6.34
CA SER A 39 8.67 8.93 6.86
C SER A 39 9.95 9.25 6.10
N ASP A 40 10.11 8.71 4.89
CA ASP A 40 11.22 9.03 4.01
C ASP A 40 11.28 10.55 3.76
N PRO A 41 12.45 11.19 3.92
CA PRO A 41 12.62 12.63 3.74
C PRO A 41 12.27 13.11 2.32
N TYR A 42 12.26 12.22 1.33
CA TYR A 42 11.96 12.57 -0.06
C TYR A 42 10.47 12.52 -0.40
N ILE A 43 9.65 11.75 0.32
CA ILE A 43 8.21 11.61 0.07
C ILE A 43 7.46 11.60 1.41
N ASN A 44 7.58 12.67 2.15
CA ASN A 44 6.83 12.84 3.38
C ASN A 44 5.47 13.50 3.08
N VAL A 45 4.47 12.69 2.77
CA VAL A 45 3.09 13.12 2.62
C VAL A 45 2.32 12.73 3.86
N ALA A 46 1.68 13.70 4.52
CA ALA A 46 0.85 13.50 5.70
C ALA A 46 1.60 13.02 6.97
N TYR A 47 2.89 13.34 7.10
CA TYR A 47 3.70 13.07 8.30
C TYR A 47 3.56 11.64 8.84
N PRO A 48 3.84 10.61 8.04
CA PRO A 48 3.75 9.23 8.50
C PRO A 48 4.78 8.94 9.57
N ASP A 49 4.42 8.06 10.49
CA ASP A 49 5.34 7.55 11.50
C ASP A 49 6.51 6.76 10.86
N SER A 50 7.61 6.63 11.58
CA SER A 50 8.73 5.79 11.17
C SER A 50 8.32 4.32 11.07
N ASN A 51 8.81 3.61 10.04
CA ASN A 51 8.48 2.21 9.77
C ASN A 51 6.99 1.93 9.51
N VAL A 52 6.31 2.91 8.96
CA VAL A 52 4.94 2.78 8.46
C VAL A 52 4.93 3.01 6.98
N TYR A 53 4.20 2.16 6.26
CA TYR A 53 4.11 2.22 4.82
C TYR A 53 2.65 2.29 4.39
N TYR A 54 2.35 3.24 3.50
CA TYR A 54 1.01 3.49 3.00
C TYR A 54 0.98 3.38 1.49
N TRP A 55 -0.02 2.69 0.97
CA TRP A 55 -0.36 2.69 -0.45
C TRP A 55 -1.78 3.21 -0.61
N ALA A 56 -2.00 4.00 -1.66
CA ALA A 56 -3.31 4.52 -1.95
C ALA A 56 -3.77 4.11 -3.36
N ALA A 57 -5.04 3.75 -3.44
CA ALA A 57 -5.76 3.46 -4.65
C ALA A 57 -6.91 4.46 -4.82
N ALA A 58 -6.90 5.19 -5.93
CA ALA A 58 -8.02 6.02 -6.36
C ALA A 58 -8.62 5.40 -7.62
N PHE A 59 -9.89 5.01 -7.57
CA PHE A 59 -10.55 4.24 -8.62
C PHE A 59 -12.02 4.62 -8.75
N SER A 60 -12.68 4.08 -9.76
CA SER A 60 -14.13 4.16 -9.93
C SER A 60 -14.64 2.77 -10.28
N MET A 61 -15.74 2.38 -9.68
CA MET A 61 -16.41 1.12 -10.00
C MET A 61 -17.45 1.34 -11.08
N PRO A 62 -17.48 0.48 -12.12
CA PRO A 62 -18.61 0.45 -13.06
C PRO A 62 -19.91 0.14 -12.32
N GLU A 63 -21.00 0.69 -12.83
CA GLU A 63 -22.33 0.41 -12.28
C GLU A 63 -22.65 -1.08 -12.35
N GLY A 64 -23.17 -1.65 -11.26
CA GLY A 64 -23.48 -3.08 -11.15
C GLY A 64 -22.28 -3.99 -10.91
N SER A 65 -21.04 -3.47 -10.91
CA SER A 65 -19.86 -4.27 -10.62
C SER A 65 -19.67 -4.49 -9.13
N THR A 66 -18.95 -5.56 -8.78
CA THR A 66 -18.44 -5.82 -7.43
C THR A 66 -16.92 -5.79 -7.42
N LEU A 67 -16.34 -5.31 -6.34
CA LEU A 67 -14.90 -5.27 -6.13
C LEU A 67 -14.55 -6.02 -4.85
N GLU A 68 -13.69 -7.01 -4.96
CA GLU A 68 -13.01 -7.64 -3.86
C GLU A 68 -11.53 -7.23 -3.83
N ILE A 69 -10.94 -7.21 -2.65
CA ILE A 69 -9.50 -7.07 -2.47
C ILE A 69 -9.00 -8.34 -1.80
N GLU A 70 -8.27 -9.14 -2.55
CA GLU A 70 -7.68 -10.39 -2.10
C GLU A 70 -6.22 -10.18 -1.69
N GLY A 71 -5.80 -10.76 -0.57
CA GLY A 71 -4.45 -10.61 -0.08
C GLY A 71 -4.04 -11.65 0.94
N GLU A 72 -2.81 -11.48 1.41
CA GLU A 72 -2.29 -12.24 2.55
C GLU A 72 -1.99 -11.31 3.71
N TYR A 73 -2.23 -11.77 4.94
CA TYR A 73 -1.82 -11.01 6.12
C TYR A 73 -0.31 -10.83 6.14
N PRO A 74 0.21 -9.60 6.22
CA PRO A 74 1.63 -9.34 6.31
C PRO A 74 2.21 -9.85 7.63
N ARG A 75 3.50 -10.17 7.61
CA ARG A 75 4.28 -10.31 8.84
C ARG A 75 4.68 -8.93 9.33
N SER A 76 3.83 -8.35 10.14
CA SER A 76 3.96 -6.98 10.64
C SER A 76 3.29 -6.82 11.99
N ARG A 77 3.48 -5.69 12.64
CA ARG A 77 2.82 -5.37 13.89
C ARG A 77 1.33 -5.09 13.72
N TYR A 78 0.95 -4.48 12.58
CA TYR A 78 -0.42 -4.05 12.31
C TYR A 78 -0.61 -3.84 10.80
N MET A 79 -1.82 -4.06 10.31
CA MET A 79 -2.26 -3.67 8.98
C MET A 79 -3.69 -3.12 9.01
N SER A 80 -4.05 -2.33 8.01
CA SER A 80 -5.43 -1.84 7.88
C SER A 80 -5.73 -1.32 6.48
N PHE A 81 -7.03 -1.29 6.18
CA PHE A 81 -7.61 -0.58 5.06
C PHE A 81 -8.48 0.55 5.58
N PHE A 82 -8.37 1.72 4.97
CA PHE A 82 -9.22 2.87 5.26
C PHE A 82 -9.75 3.47 3.96
N SER A 83 -11.01 3.81 3.94
CA SER A 83 -11.57 4.63 2.87
C SER A 83 -11.69 6.09 3.32
N TYR A 84 -11.59 6.99 2.34
CA TYR A 84 -11.62 8.44 2.60
C TYR A 84 -12.52 9.15 1.60
N ASN A 85 -13.16 10.24 2.05
CA ASN A 85 -13.84 11.18 1.16
C ASN A 85 -12.85 12.19 0.54
N GLU A 86 -13.38 13.08 -0.31
CA GLU A 86 -12.60 14.11 -0.99
C GLU A 86 -11.92 15.15 -0.08
N ARG A 87 -12.31 15.20 1.19
CA ARG A 87 -11.71 16.07 2.21
C ARG A 87 -10.67 15.36 3.06
N GLY A 88 -10.35 14.11 2.74
CA GLY A 88 -9.43 13.30 3.52
C GLY A 88 -10.01 12.82 4.86
N LYS A 89 -11.34 12.91 5.05
CA LYS A 89 -12.00 12.37 6.24
C LYS A 89 -12.21 10.88 6.06
N PRO A 90 -11.80 10.03 7.02
CA PRO A 90 -12.06 8.60 6.97
C PRO A 90 -13.55 8.31 7.03
N ILE A 91 -14.00 7.33 6.25
CA ILE A 91 -15.40 6.88 6.16
C ILE A 91 -15.54 5.47 6.70
N GLY A 92 -14.82 4.52 6.12
CA GLY A 92 -14.81 3.12 6.51
C GLY A 92 -13.41 2.67 6.89
N SER A 93 -13.33 1.62 7.69
CA SER A 93 -12.06 0.99 8.05
C SER A 93 -12.24 -0.49 8.32
N LEU A 94 -11.22 -1.27 7.94
CA LEU A 94 -11.01 -2.66 8.38
C LEU A 94 -9.59 -2.76 8.89
N THR A 95 -9.46 -3.12 10.16
CA THR A 95 -8.17 -3.39 10.78
C THR A 95 -7.87 -4.89 10.78
N ASP A 96 -6.64 -5.24 10.97
CA ASP A 96 -6.12 -6.60 10.90
C ASP A 96 -6.97 -7.64 11.67
N TYR A 97 -7.30 -7.36 12.94
CA TYR A 97 -8.07 -8.29 13.77
C TYR A 97 -9.56 -8.35 13.39
N GLN A 98 -10.07 -7.36 12.64
CA GLN A 98 -11.46 -7.33 12.17
C GLN A 98 -11.68 -8.15 10.91
N ILE A 99 -10.62 -8.32 10.11
CA ILE A 99 -10.69 -9.07 8.86
C ILE A 99 -10.83 -10.56 9.20
N GLN A 100 -11.92 -11.16 8.77
CA GLN A 100 -12.12 -12.59 8.89
C GLN A 100 -11.36 -13.33 7.77
N SER A 101 -10.87 -14.50 8.09
CA SER A 101 -10.17 -15.36 7.16
C SER A 101 -10.79 -16.75 7.20
N GLU A 102 -10.87 -17.41 6.07
CA GLU A 102 -11.28 -18.83 6.00
C GLU A 102 -10.31 -19.74 6.76
N ALA A 103 -9.06 -19.31 6.91
CA ALA A 103 -8.05 -20.02 7.67
C ALA A 103 -7.92 -19.43 9.10
N THR A 104 -6.76 -18.89 9.41
CA THR A 104 -6.47 -18.35 10.75
C THR A 104 -5.93 -16.93 10.62
N ASN A 105 -6.64 -15.96 11.18
CA ASN A 105 -6.14 -14.59 11.26
C ASN A 105 -4.99 -14.50 12.30
N PRO A 106 -3.76 -14.21 11.89
CA PRO A 106 -2.59 -14.19 12.77
C PRO A 106 -2.53 -12.98 13.71
N PHE A 107 -3.42 -12.01 13.55
CA PHE A 107 -3.50 -10.83 14.40
C PHE A 107 -4.46 -11.02 15.60
N ILE A 108 -5.24 -12.08 15.59
CA ILE A 108 -6.12 -12.42 16.73
C ILE A 108 -5.26 -13.03 17.86
N PRO A 109 -5.34 -12.50 19.09
CA PRO A 109 -4.61 -13.04 20.23
C PRO A 109 -4.86 -14.55 20.43
N GLY A 110 -3.79 -15.31 20.60
CA GLY A 110 -3.85 -16.77 20.75
C GLY A 110 -3.65 -17.54 19.45
N ASN A 111 -3.76 -16.90 18.29
CA ASN A 111 -3.47 -17.54 17.01
C ASN A 111 -1.96 -17.58 16.69
N GLN A 112 -1.55 -18.60 15.96
CA GLN A 112 -0.16 -18.73 15.55
C GLN A 112 0.20 -17.72 14.45
N ARG A 113 1.10 -16.80 14.77
CA ARG A 113 1.62 -15.81 13.79
C ARG A 113 2.46 -16.44 12.68
N SER A 114 3.01 -17.62 12.91
CA SER A 114 3.84 -18.36 11.95
C SER A 114 3.03 -19.17 10.92
N ASN A 115 1.70 -19.14 10.97
CA ASN A 115 0.87 -19.87 10.01
C ASN A 115 1.22 -19.46 8.57
N PHE A 116 1.31 -20.45 7.69
CA PHE A 116 1.60 -20.25 6.25
C PHE A 116 0.34 -19.86 5.46
N ILE A 117 -0.85 -20.30 5.89
CA ILE A 117 -2.10 -19.92 5.24
C ILE A 117 -2.55 -18.60 5.84
N ARG A 118 -2.41 -17.54 5.08
CA ARG A 118 -2.61 -16.16 5.53
C ARG A 118 -3.58 -15.37 4.64
N SER A 119 -4.29 -16.04 3.74
CA SER A 119 -5.19 -15.40 2.79
C SER A 119 -6.41 -14.78 3.46
N TYR A 120 -6.84 -13.65 2.90
CA TYR A 120 -8.10 -12.99 3.22
C TYR A 120 -8.70 -12.40 1.94
N SER A 121 -10.01 -12.18 1.95
CA SER A 121 -10.73 -11.36 0.97
C SER A 121 -11.58 -10.32 1.70
N ILE A 122 -11.64 -9.10 1.19
CA ILE A 122 -12.53 -8.04 1.66
C ILE A 122 -13.38 -7.52 0.51
N ASN A 123 -14.65 -7.26 0.78
CA ASN A 123 -15.60 -6.70 -0.17
C ASN A 123 -15.61 -5.17 -0.07
N VAL A 124 -15.48 -4.49 -1.19
CA VAL A 124 -15.55 -3.03 -1.26
C VAL A 124 -16.96 -2.61 -1.64
N LEU A 125 -17.65 -1.92 -0.73
CA LEU A 125 -19.03 -1.47 -0.94
C LEU A 125 -19.09 0.00 -1.28
N ASN A 126 -19.74 0.34 -2.40
CA ASN A 126 -20.01 1.73 -2.78
C ASN A 126 -21.19 2.31 -2.00
N GLU A 127 -21.09 2.27 -0.67
CA GLU A 127 -22.15 2.67 0.25
C GLU A 127 -21.58 3.41 1.46
N ASN A 128 -22.43 4.16 2.13
CA ASN A 128 -22.07 4.73 3.44
C ASN A 128 -22.17 3.63 4.52
N PRO A 129 -21.28 3.67 5.53
CA PRO A 129 -21.37 2.72 6.64
C PRO A 129 -22.75 2.78 7.31
N THR A 130 -23.33 1.61 7.53
CA THR A 130 -24.55 1.47 8.34
C THR A 130 -24.19 1.33 9.81
N THR A 131 -25.12 1.62 10.71
CA THR A 131 -24.94 1.47 12.16
C THR A 131 -24.81 -0.01 12.59
N SER A 132 -25.25 -0.94 11.76
CA SER A 132 -25.07 -2.37 11.95
C SER A 132 -23.81 -2.81 11.23
N GLN A 133 -22.66 -2.70 11.90
CA GLN A 133 -21.42 -3.30 11.41
C GLN A 133 -21.50 -4.82 11.67
N ASN A 134 -22.00 -5.56 10.70
CA ASN A 134 -21.75 -6.98 10.66
C ASN A 134 -20.26 -7.17 10.28
N ASN A 135 -19.63 -8.16 10.91
CA ASN A 135 -18.20 -8.49 10.71
C ASN A 135 -17.95 -9.23 9.38
N ASP A 136 -18.50 -8.76 8.27
CA ASP A 136 -18.53 -9.51 7.02
C ASP A 136 -17.42 -9.11 6.03
N ASN A 137 -16.28 -8.61 6.51
CA ASN A 137 -15.17 -8.15 5.67
C ASN A 137 -15.58 -7.04 4.67
N TYR A 138 -16.50 -6.16 5.04
CA TYR A 138 -16.93 -5.06 4.19
C TYR A 138 -16.13 -3.78 4.46
N LEU A 139 -15.56 -3.22 3.40
CA LEU A 139 -14.98 -1.88 3.43
C LEU A 139 -15.91 -0.91 2.71
N TYR A 140 -16.59 -0.08 3.48
CA TYR A 140 -17.48 0.96 2.95
C TYR A 140 -16.67 2.07 2.31
N THR A 141 -16.90 2.32 1.03
CA THR A 141 -16.13 3.24 0.22
C THR A 141 -17.08 4.02 -0.72
N PRO A 142 -17.95 4.89 -0.17
CA PRO A 142 -18.88 5.62 -0.99
C PRO A 142 -18.16 6.50 -2.01
N GLU A 143 -18.75 6.62 -3.18
CA GLU A 143 -18.29 7.53 -4.22
C GLU A 143 -18.29 8.98 -3.75
N TYR A 144 -17.28 9.70 -4.15
CA TYR A 144 -17.27 11.15 -4.09
C TYR A 144 -17.17 11.74 -5.51
N ARG A 145 -16.77 13.00 -5.65
CA ARG A 145 -16.74 13.69 -6.95
C ARG A 145 -16.28 12.82 -8.12
N LYS A 146 -17.01 12.86 -9.22
CA LYS A 146 -16.71 12.13 -10.46
C LYS A 146 -16.72 10.60 -10.30
N ARG A 147 -17.50 10.07 -9.39
CA ARG A 147 -17.58 8.64 -9.09
C ARG A 147 -16.24 8.04 -8.64
N GLN A 148 -15.40 8.81 -7.98
CA GLN A 148 -14.14 8.31 -7.46
C GLN A 148 -14.30 7.76 -6.05
N GLN A 149 -13.50 6.74 -5.76
CA GLN A 149 -13.34 6.11 -4.46
C GLN A 149 -11.88 6.13 -4.09
N LEU A 150 -11.56 6.18 -2.80
CA LEU A 150 -10.20 6.22 -2.29
C LEU A 150 -10.04 5.23 -1.16
N ILE A 151 -9.09 4.31 -1.32
CA ILE A 151 -8.66 3.37 -0.28
C ILE A 151 -7.19 3.60 0.01
N VAL A 152 -6.83 3.53 1.29
CA VAL A 152 -5.44 3.51 1.76
C VAL A 152 -5.19 2.20 2.48
N TYR A 153 -4.23 1.43 2.01
CA TYR A 153 -3.67 0.25 2.66
C TYR A 153 -2.47 0.66 3.50
N ARG A 154 -2.34 0.11 4.69
CA ARG A 154 -1.30 0.46 5.65
C ARG A 154 -0.66 -0.77 6.25
N ILE A 155 0.66 -0.73 6.37
CA ILE A 155 1.45 -1.72 7.10
C ILE A 155 2.34 -0.98 8.11
N TYR A 156 2.29 -1.40 9.36
CA TYR A 156 3.09 -0.87 10.44
C TYR A 156 4.10 -1.89 10.92
N LEU A 157 5.35 -1.47 10.99
CA LEU A 157 6.44 -2.26 11.54
C LEU A 157 6.48 -3.68 10.94
N PRO A 158 6.85 -3.84 9.67
CA PRO A 158 7.12 -5.15 9.10
C PRO A 158 8.13 -5.89 9.97
N ASP A 159 7.92 -7.20 10.18
CA ASP A 159 8.82 -8.03 10.96
C ASP A 159 10.22 -8.06 10.31
N GLN A 160 11.27 -8.21 11.12
CA GLN A 160 12.65 -8.29 10.64
C GLN A 160 12.81 -9.37 9.57
N ASN A 161 13.66 -9.11 8.59
CA ASN A 161 13.93 -9.96 7.43
C ASN A 161 12.77 -10.10 6.42
N ASN A 162 11.74 -9.28 6.52
CA ASN A 162 10.74 -9.13 5.48
C ASN A 162 10.93 -7.79 4.76
N ASP A 163 10.35 -7.70 3.58
CA ASP A 163 10.24 -6.43 2.87
C ASP A 163 9.19 -5.51 3.53
N ILE A 164 9.00 -4.34 2.97
CA ILE A 164 8.05 -3.34 3.49
C ILE A 164 6.57 -3.80 3.42
N THR A 165 6.28 -4.87 2.68
CA THR A 165 4.96 -5.51 2.64
C THR A 165 4.81 -6.63 3.67
N GLY A 166 5.83 -6.85 4.51
CA GLY A 166 5.84 -7.98 5.44
C GLY A 166 5.84 -9.34 4.74
N GLY A 167 6.36 -9.41 3.50
CA GLY A 167 6.44 -10.61 2.67
C GLY A 167 5.11 -11.05 2.05
N ALA A 168 4.04 -10.24 2.15
CA ALA A 168 2.70 -10.60 1.68
C ALA A 168 2.37 -10.08 0.28
N LYS A 169 3.23 -9.26 -0.32
CA LYS A 169 2.93 -8.47 -1.53
C LYS A 169 1.79 -7.47 -1.30
N LEU A 170 1.41 -6.74 -2.34
CA LEU A 170 0.24 -5.86 -2.30
C LEU A 170 -1.03 -6.68 -2.59
N PRO A 171 -2.12 -6.41 -1.84
CA PRO A 171 -3.40 -7.06 -2.11
C PRO A 171 -3.90 -6.74 -3.51
N GLN A 172 -4.52 -7.69 -4.18
CA GLN A 172 -4.96 -7.59 -5.56
C GLN A 172 -6.46 -7.28 -5.66
N PRO A 173 -6.86 -6.32 -6.49
CA PRO A 173 -8.27 -6.07 -6.75
C PRO A 173 -8.82 -7.10 -7.73
N VAL A 174 -9.99 -7.65 -7.42
CA VAL A 174 -10.77 -8.54 -8.30
C VAL A 174 -12.09 -7.85 -8.60
N LEU A 175 -12.23 -7.37 -9.85
CA LEU A 175 -13.43 -6.68 -10.30
C LEU A 175 -14.30 -7.68 -11.09
N THR A 176 -15.53 -7.88 -10.63
CA THR A 176 -16.53 -8.66 -11.36
C THR A 176 -17.56 -7.74 -11.98
N LEU A 177 -17.75 -7.85 -13.30
CA LEU A 177 -18.77 -7.11 -14.04
C LEU A 177 -20.06 -7.92 -14.08
N SER A 178 -21.19 -7.28 -13.88
CA SER A 178 -22.53 -7.87 -14.04
C SER A 178 -22.93 -7.98 -15.50
#